data_6b9f9515ae8fb9065fa06b218e234678
#
_entry.id   6b9f9515ae8fb9065fa06b218e234678
#
_cell.length_a   1.000
_cell.length_b   1.000
_cell.length_c   1.000
_cell.angle_alpha   90.00
_cell.angle_beta   90.00
_cell.angle_gamma   90.00
#
_symmetry.space_group_name_H-M   'P 1'
#
loop_
_entity.id
_entity.type
_entity.pdbx_description
1 polymer ?
#
loop_
_entity_poly.entity_id
_entity_poly.type
_entity_poly.pdbx_seq_one_letter_code
_entity_poly.pdbx_strand_id
1 'polypeptide(L)'
;LNAQINVFCKRCTHCLSSCENAFIKNREKNVLNIKATGVSSVDFDEVFSLGKNDSQIKNIINTYIDCSVSDKKIIKDKMLVKLDCELSIVYCNESGKSDKIKYNFSTSRIIDIANCLETDYSIIDARVCQLYVKPKVNNDNKLCDIEAVGRIAVSYKICSIEKESFSVDSYIPHFKTISQTDKLSIKSNPIYYYDSKSFELTFENDKSIVEIVDLNAQILKVNVVSSTLNCAVLLRFFYLDEGSQLCYYEKEEIYSLKLNDIEMNGEAGVNLLNYDFVINNTSKINLRLSIDYTAFLYQEENIEYITDISTEEMLDDSNTPQLTLYFAKKNESVWDIAKSFSTDSKLIIDENELTSDIIDTRRVLLVPGM
;
A
#
# COMPACT_ATOMS: atom_id res chain seq x y z
N LEU A 1 -11.87 -16.55 -13.53
CA LEU A 1 -11.09 -16.42 -12.30
C LEU A 1 -9.76 -15.75 -12.65
N ASN A 2 -9.60 -14.47 -12.29
CA ASN A 2 -8.32 -13.78 -12.38
C ASN A 2 -7.66 -13.89 -11.01
N ALA A 3 -6.53 -14.60 -10.92
CA ALA A 3 -5.72 -14.67 -9.72
C ALA A 3 -4.46 -13.82 -9.92
N GLN A 4 -4.21 -12.90 -9.00
CA GLN A 4 -2.94 -12.18 -8.92
C GLN A 4 -2.09 -12.82 -7.83
N ILE A 5 -0.91 -13.33 -8.20
CA ILE A 5 0.03 -13.93 -7.24
C ILE A 5 1.18 -12.94 -7.08
N ASN A 6 1.36 -12.43 -5.87
CA ASN A 6 2.53 -11.63 -5.50
C ASN A 6 3.48 -12.51 -4.69
N VAL A 7 4.71 -12.68 -5.18
CA VAL A 7 5.75 -13.42 -4.48
C VAL A 7 6.70 -12.42 -3.84
N PHE A 8 6.83 -12.50 -2.52
CA PHE A 8 7.78 -11.69 -1.76
C PHE A 8 8.91 -12.59 -1.28
N CYS A 9 10.14 -12.25 -1.66
CA CYS A 9 11.34 -12.90 -1.13
C CYS A 9 12.00 -11.98 -0.13
N LYS A 10 12.18 -12.45 1.11
CA LYS A 10 13.01 -11.75 2.09
C LYS A 10 14.47 -12.02 1.73
N ARG A 11 15.20 -10.97 1.32
CA ARG A 11 16.63 -11.03 1.09
C ARG A 11 17.35 -10.40 2.28
N CYS A 12 18.15 -11.18 3.00
CA CYS A 12 19.09 -10.64 3.97
C CYS A 12 20.32 -10.19 3.19
N THR A 13 20.66 -8.91 3.30
CA THR A 13 21.88 -8.33 2.72
C THR A 13 22.85 -8.01 3.86
N HIS A 14 24.11 -8.39 3.68
CA HIS A 14 25.18 -8.02 4.61
C HIS A 14 25.91 -6.83 3.99
N CYS A 15 25.64 -5.63 4.50
CA CYS A 15 26.40 -4.43 4.20
C CYS A 15 27.54 -4.33 5.21
N LEU A 16 28.73 -4.02 4.73
CA LEU A 16 29.88 -3.80 5.60
C LEU A 16 29.66 -2.55 6.44
N SER A 17 29.51 -2.69 7.75
CA SER A 17 29.29 -1.57 8.66
C SER A 17 30.58 -0.94 9.20
N SER A 18 31.62 -1.75 9.35
CA SER A 18 32.93 -1.34 9.82
C SER A 18 33.99 -2.35 9.40
N CYS A 19 35.21 -1.87 9.17
CA CYS A 19 36.39 -2.69 8.97
C CYS A 19 37.54 -2.02 9.70
N GLU A 20 38.40 -2.80 10.35
CA GLU A 20 39.55 -2.28 11.07
C GLU A 20 40.49 -1.55 10.11
N ASN A 21 40.90 -0.33 10.47
CA ASN A 21 41.78 0.57 9.70
C ASN A 21 41.21 1.03 8.32
N ALA A 22 39.94 0.76 8.02
CA ALA A 22 39.33 1.24 6.82
C ALA A 22 38.42 2.47 7.05
N PHE A 23 38.51 3.43 6.16
CA PHE A 23 37.54 4.51 6.07
C PHE A 23 36.43 4.07 5.16
N ILE A 24 35.16 4.27 5.59
CA ILE A 24 33.97 3.84 4.88
C ILE A 24 33.05 5.04 4.66
N LYS A 25 32.66 5.27 3.42
CA LYS A 25 31.66 6.27 3.04
C LYS A 25 30.30 5.65 3.00
N ASN A 26 29.40 6.15 3.84
CA ASN A 26 28.03 5.70 3.93
C ASN A 26 27.10 6.67 3.22
N ARG A 27 26.07 6.11 2.57
CA ARG A 27 24.93 6.85 2.01
C ARG A 27 23.66 6.41 2.73
N GLU A 28 22.98 7.35 3.36
CA GLU A 28 21.72 7.12 4.05
C GLU A 28 20.54 7.35 3.11
N LYS A 29 19.55 6.48 3.18
CA LYS A 29 18.30 6.55 2.42
C LYS A 29 17.13 6.18 3.31
N ASN A 30 16.00 6.90 3.15
CA ASN A 30 14.72 6.43 3.65
C ASN A 30 14.19 5.37 2.69
N VAL A 31 13.90 4.19 3.20
CA VAL A 31 13.50 3.02 2.43
C VAL A 31 12.13 2.53 2.92
N LEU A 32 11.26 2.20 1.98
CA LEU A 32 9.99 1.51 2.27
C LEU A 32 10.26 0.02 2.37
N ASN A 33 10.16 -0.52 3.57
CA ASN A 33 10.30 -1.94 3.87
C ASN A 33 8.93 -2.59 4.03
N ILE A 34 8.73 -3.77 3.41
CA ILE A 34 7.56 -4.61 3.63
C ILE A 34 7.93 -5.63 4.70
N LYS A 35 7.40 -5.45 5.93
CA LYS A 35 7.68 -6.33 7.07
C LYS A 35 6.91 -7.64 7.01
N ALA A 36 5.64 -7.56 6.63
CA ALA A 36 4.77 -8.72 6.54
C ALA A 36 3.70 -8.55 5.49
N THR A 37 3.29 -9.67 4.90
CA THR A 37 2.11 -9.78 4.04
C THR A 37 1.39 -11.05 4.38
N GLY A 38 0.07 -11.05 4.26
CA GLY A 38 -0.70 -12.26 4.52
C GLY A 38 -2.18 -12.09 4.24
N VAL A 39 -2.89 -13.18 4.45
CA VAL A 39 -4.35 -13.23 4.40
C VAL A 39 -4.83 -13.93 5.65
N SER A 40 -5.76 -13.29 6.35
CA SER A 40 -6.51 -13.88 7.46
C SER A 40 -7.96 -14.02 7.07
N SER A 41 -8.72 -14.88 7.72
CA SER A 41 -10.16 -15.03 7.45
C SER A 41 -10.98 -14.75 8.71
N VAL A 42 -12.16 -14.18 8.49
CA VAL A 42 -13.18 -13.96 9.50
C VAL A 42 -14.42 -14.70 9.06
N ASP A 43 -14.87 -15.66 9.84
CA ASP A 43 -16.14 -16.34 9.62
C ASP A 43 -17.23 -15.58 10.37
N PHE A 44 -18.43 -15.53 9.81
CA PHE A 44 -19.62 -14.96 10.44
C PHE A 44 -20.81 -15.90 10.27
N ASP A 45 -21.71 -15.88 11.25
CA ASP A 45 -22.96 -16.64 11.28
C ASP A 45 -24.00 -15.76 11.97
N GLU A 46 -24.86 -15.15 11.15
CA GLU A 46 -25.82 -14.15 11.59
C GLU A 46 -27.23 -14.57 11.25
N VAL A 47 -28.17 -14.24 12.13
CA VAL A 47 -29.61 -14.46 11.90
C VAL A 47 -30.31 -13.11 12.00
N PHE A 48 -31.01 -12.74 10.94
CA PHE A 48 -31.74 -11.50 10.82
C PHE A 48 -33.23 -11.80 10.71
N SER A 49 -34.07 -10.99 11.34
CA SER A 49 -35.52 -11.10 11.24
C SER A 49 -36.09 -9.99 10.34
N LEU A 50 -37.07 -10.35 9.49
CA LEU A 50 -37.85 -9.37 8.74
C LEU A 50 -38.57 -8.41 9.66
N GLY A 51 -38.75 -7.18 9.22
CA GLY A 51 -39.62 -6.22 9.89
C GLY A 51 -41.05 -6.69 9.99
N LYS A 52 -41.81 -6.22 10.97
CA LYS A 52 -43.22 -6.62 11.19
C LYS A 52 -44.13 -6.33 9.99
N ASN A 53 -43.72 -5.40 9.13
CA ASN A 53 -44.50 -4.98 7.94
C ASN A 53 -43.97 -5.59 6.63
N ASP A 54 -42.87 -6.36 6.70
CA ASP A 54 -42.26 -6.95 5.52
C ASP A 54 -43.00 -8.22 5.13
N SER A 55 -43.14 -8.43 3.82
CA SER A 55 -43.80 -9.62 3.28
C SER A 55 -42.87 -10.84 3.40
N GLN A 56 -43.45 -12.02 3.67
CA GLN A 56 -42.69 -13.26 3.73
C GLN A 56 -41.87 -13.52 2.44
N ILE A 57 -40.69 -14.10 2.61
CA ILE A 57 -39.81 -14.46 1.52
C ILE A 57 -40.33 -15.71 0.83
N LYS A 58 -40.61 -15.61 -0.46
CA LYS A 58 -40.91 -16.77 -1.32
C LYS A 58 -39.64 -17.33 -1.91
N ASN A 59 -38.81 -16.48 -2.53
CA ASN A 59 -37.52 -16.85 -3.13
C ASN A 59 -36.51 -15.70 -2.97
N ILE A 60 -35.29 -16.04 -2.69
CA ILE A 60 -34.16 -15.10 -2.75
C ILE A 60 -33.68 -15.04 -4.21
N ILE A 61 -33.59 -13.84 -4.77
CA ILE A 61 -33.15 -13.57 -6.15
C ILE A 61 -31.63 -13.33 -6.17
N ASN A 62 -31.18 -12.47 -5.28
CA ASN A 62 -29.74 -12.13 -5.17
C ASN A 62 -29.35 -11.78 -3.74
N THR A 63 -28.08 -12.04 -3.41
CA THR A 63 -27.50 -11.67 -2.12
C THR A 63 -26.06 -11.24 -2.32
N TYR A 64 -25.66 -10.19 -1.61
CA TYR A 64 -24.26 -9.80 -1.51
C TYR A 64 -23.99 -9.10 -0.18
N ILE A 65 -22.71 -9.01 0.18
CA ILE A 65 -22.25 -8.25 1.33
C ILE A 65 -21.26 -7.22 0.85
N ASP A 66 -21.52 -5.96 1.18
CA ASP A 66 -20.55 -4.90 1.15
C ASP A 66 -19.78 -4.95 2.46
N CYS A 67 -18.45 -5.03 2.39
CA CYS A 67 -17.59 -5.13 3.54
C CYS A 67 -16.52 -4.04 3.48
N SER A 68 -16.47 -3.21 4.50
CA SER A 68 -15.50 -2.13 4.63
C SER A 68 -14.67 -2.28 5.90
N VAL A 69 -13.42 -1.83 5.86
CA VAL A 69 -12.55 -1.75 7.04
C VAL A 69 -12.89 -0.47 7.78
N SER A 70 -13.63 -0.58 8.88
CA SER A 70 -14.09 0.56 9.68
C SER A 70 -13.05 1.06 10.69
N ASP A 71 -12.18 0.14 11.17
CA ASP A 71 -11.08 0.49 12.06
C ASP A 71 -9.91 -0.49 11.89
N LYS A 72 -8.69 0.02 12.06
CA LYS A 72 -7.46 -0.76 12.03
C LYS A 72 -6.46 -0.21 13.03
N LYS A 73 -5.87 -1.09 13.83
CA LYS A 73 -4.85 -0.72 14.80
C LYS A 73 -3.73 -1.74 14.85
N ILE A 74 -2.50 -1.28 14.62
CA ILE A 74 -1.30 -2.09 14.83
C ILE A 74 -0.90 -1.95 16.30
N ILE A 75 -0.65 -3.07 16.94
CA ILE A 75 -0.10 -3.20 18.29
C ILE A 75 1.13 -4.08 18.14
N LYS A 76 2.04 -4.05 19.11
CA LYS A 76 3.25 -4.89 19.05
C LYS A 76 2.88 -6.35 18.73
N ASP A 77 3.42 -6.88 17.63
CA ASP A 77 3.24 -8.25 17.12
C ASP A 77 1.80 -8.64 16.76
N LYS A 78 0.87 -7.67 16.66
CA LYS A 78 -0.54 -7.92 16.32
C LYS A 78 -1.15 -6.76 15.55
N MET A 79 -2.19 -7.09 14.80
CA MET A 79 -3.07 -6.09 14.18
C MET A 79 -4.53 -6.42 14.49
N LEU A 80 -5.27 -5.45 15.02
CA LEU A 80 -6.72 -5.50 15.13
C LEU A 80 -7.32 -4.89 13.86
N VAL A 81 -8.25 -5.60 13.25
CA VAL A 81 -9.07 -5.11 12.13
C VAL A 81 -10.53 -5.25 12.50
N LYS A 82 -11.29 -4.16 12.38
CA LYS A 82 -12.74 -4.14 12.50
C LYS A 82 -13.35 -3.96 11.13
N LEU A 83 -14.36 -4.76 10.83
CA LEU A 83 -15.09 -4.77 9.57
C LEU A 83 -16.55 -4.40 9.84
N ASP A 84 -17.06 -3.45 9.08
CA ASP A 84 -18.47 -3.15 9.03
C ASP A 84 -19.04 -3.71 7.72
N CYS A 85 -20.11 -4.47 7.84
CA CYS A 85 -20.70 -5.24 6.75
C CYS A 85 -22.16 -4.86 6.57
N GLU A 86 -22.58 -4.68 5.32
CA GLU A 86 -23.99 -4.53 4.93
C GLU A 86 -24.39 -5.71 4.05
N LEU A 87 -25.24 -6.58 4.57
CA LEU A 87 -25.86 -7.66 3.79
C LEU A 87 -27.08 -7.11 3.06
N SER A 88 -27.08 -7.16 1.74
CA SER A 88 -28.22 -6.83 0.90
C SER A 88 -28.85 -8.10 0.31
N ILE A 89 -30.16 -8.19 0.37
CA ILE A 89 -30.94 -9.31 -0.13
C ILE A 89 -32.07 -8.79 -1.01
N VAL A 90 -32.03 -9.18 -2.27
CA VAL A 90 -33.15 -8.98 -3.20
C VAL A 90 -33.95 -10.26 -3.24
N TYR A 91 -35.22 -10.18 -2.95
CA TYR A 91 -36.11 -11.35 -2.89
C TYR A 91 -37.45 -11.11 -3.58
N CYS A 92 -38.12 -12.20 -3.92
CA CYS A 92 -39.53 -12.19 -4.37
C CYS A 92 -40.40 -12.55 -3.17
N ASN A 93 -41.38 -11.73 -2.88
CA ASN A 93 -42.37 -11.97 -1.83
C ASN A 93 -43.52 -12.88 -2.27
N GLU A 94 -44.41 -13.24 -1.36
CA GLU A 94 -45.57 -14.10 -1.66
C GLU A 94 -46.50 -13.54 -2.73
N SER A 95 -46.59 -12.21 -2.86
CA SER A 95 -47.39 -11.54 -3.90
C SER A 95 -46.73 -11.51 -5.28
N GLY A 96 -45.49 -12.03 -5.40
CA GLY A 96 -44.74 -12.05 -6.65
C GLY A 96 -44.00 -10.74 -6.96
N LYS A 97 -43.98 -9.80 -6.05
CA LYS A 97 -43.22 -8.55 -6.20
C LYS A 97 -41.78 -8.72 -5.71
N SER A 98 -40.85 -8.08 -6.41
CA SER A 98 -39.48 -7.96 -5.96
C SER A 98 -39.37 -6.91 -4.84
N ASP A 99 -38.59 -7.23 -3.82
CA ASP A 99 -38.36 -6.36 -2.66
C ASP A 99 -36.91 -6.50 -2.22
N LYS A 100 -36.43 -5.55 -1.39
CA LYS A 100 -35.06 -5.49 -0.92
C LYS A 100 -34.97 -5.26 0.58
N ILE A 101 -34.05 -5.96 1.22
CA ILE A 101 -33.72 -5.77 2.63
C ILE A 101 -32.22 -5.57 2.80
N LYS A 102 -31.84 -4.74 3.76
CA LYS A 102 -30.48 -4.52 4.16
C LYS A 102 -30.31 -4.76 5.66
N TYR A 103 -29.23 -5.45 6.03
CA TYR A 103 -28.84 -5.70 7.41
C TYR A 103 -27.39 -5.30 7.63
N ASN A 104 -27.14 -4.54 8.68
CA ASN A 104 -25.81 -4.12 9.08
C ASN A 104 -25.32 -4.97 10.25
N PHE A 105 -24.08 -5.43 10.17
CA PHE A 105 -23.40 -6.10 11.26
C PHE A 105 -21.91 -5.74 11.24
N SER A 106 -21.24 -5.93 12.37
CA SER A 106 -19.81 -5.68 12.50
C SER A 106 -19.10 -6.91 13.01
N THR A 107 -17.92 -7.19 12.49
CA THR A 107 -17.05 -8.24 12.99
C THR A 107 -15.63 -7.72 13.15
N SER A 108 -14.80 -8.44 13.91
CA SER A 108 -13.42 -8.04 14.12
C SER A 108 -12.49 -9.23 14.17
N ARG A 109 -11.21 -8.98 13.83
CA ARG A 109 -10.17 -10.00 13.86
C ARG A 109 -8.89 -9.43 14.45
N ILE A 110 -8.28 -10.20 15.34
CA ILE A 110 -6.89 -9.99 15.76
C ILE A 110 -6.03 -10.91 14.90
N ILE A 111 -5.03 -10.34 14.25
CA ILE A 111 -4.08 -11.03 13.38
C ILE A 111 -2.72 -10.96 14.05
N ASP A 112 -2.10 -12.11 14.32
CA ASP A 112 -0.73 -12.18 14.85
C ASP A 112 0.26 -11.92 13.70
N ILE A 113 1.14 -10.93 13.89
CA ILE A 113 2.10 -10.48 12.86
C ILE A 113 3.43 -10.22 13.55
N ALA A 114 4.37 -11.14 13.43
CA ALA A 114 5.68 -11.03 14.07
C ALA A 114 6.43 -9.76 13.63
N ASN A 115 7.09 -9.10 14.58
CA ASN A 115 7.95 -7.92 14.38
C ASN A 115 7.22 -6.65 13.87
N CYS A 116 5.90 -6.55 13.99
CA CYS A 116 5.22 -5.29 13.72
C CYS A 116 5.21 -4.38 14.96
N LEU A 117 5.26 -3.08 14.72
CA LEU A 117 5.28 -2.01 15.71
C LEU A 117 4.10 -1.06 15.50
N GLU A 118 3.72 -0.32 16.53
CA GLU A 118 2.63 0.66 16.46
C GLU A 118 2.92 1.82 15.47
N THR A 119 4.20 2.04 15.15
CA THR A 119 4.65 3.04 14.18
C THR A 119 4.61 2.56 12.73
N ASP A 120 4.32 1.28 12.52
CA ASP A 120 4.22 0.71 11.17
C ASP A 120 2.89 1.09 10.52
N TYR A 121 2.87 1.00 9.21
CA TYR A 121 1.71 1.30 8.38
C TYR A 121 1.08 0.00 7.87
N SER A 122 -0.23 0.05 7.62
CA SER A 122 -0.94 -1.09 7.04
C SER A 122 -1.73 -0.72 5.80
N ILE A 123 -1.65 -1.55 4.79
CA ILE A 123 -2.56 -1.62 3.65
C ILE A 123 -3.44 -2.84 3.88
N ILE A 124 -4.76 -2.67 3.90
CA ILE A 124 -5.72 -3.74 4.17
C ILE A 124 -6.78 -3.74 3.07
N ASP A 125 -7.15 -4.93 2.63
CA ASP A 125 -8.25 -5.19 1.71
C ASP A 125 -9.11 -6.32 2.28
N ALA A 126 -10.42 -6.10 2.38
CA ALA A 126 -11.37 -7.07 2.90
C ALA A 126 -12.33 -7.51 1.79
N ARG A 127 -12.44 -8.82 1.55
CA ARG A 127 -13.30 -9.37 0.48
C ARG A 127 -14.09 -10.57 0.98
N VAL A 128 -15.37 -10.57 0.67
CA VAL A 128 -16.22 -11.74 0.92
C VAL A 128 -15.85 -12.84 -0.06
N CYS A 129 -15.42 -14.00 0.47
CA CYS A 129 -15.05 -15.16 -0.34
C CYS A 129 -16.12 -16.24 -0.36
N GLN A 130 -16.96 -16.30 0.66
CA GLN A 130 -18.06 -17.25 0.74
C GLN A 130 -19.26 -16.57 1.37
N LEU A 131 -20.44 -16.80 0.82
CA LEU A 131 -21.71 -16.31 1.33
C LEU A 131 -22.82 -17.34 1.04
N TYR A 132 -23.49 -17.77 2.09
CA TYR A 132 -24.67 -18.61 2.02
C TYR A 132 -25.79 -17.93 2.78
N VAL A 133 -26.88 -17.66 2.08
CA VAL A 133 -28.07 -17.02 2.66
C VAL A 133 -29.29 -17.91 2.37
N LYS A 134 -30.04 -18.20 3.41
CA LYS A 134 -31.27 -18.98 3.28
C LYS A 134 -32.38 -18.41 4.16
N PRO A 135 -33.64 -18.49 3.71
CA PRO A 135 -34.80 -18.19 4.56
C PRO A 135 -34.84 -19.21 5.71
N LYS A 136 -35.26 -18.74 6.88
CA LYS A 136 -35.45 -19.56 8.08
C LYS A 136 -36.83 -19.29 8.65
N VAL A 137 -37.45 -20.33 9.17
CA VAL A 137 -38.74 -20.24 9.83
C VAL A 137 -38.52 -19.62 11.22
N ASN A 138 -39.29 -18.59 11.54
CA ASN A 138 -39.30 -17.96 12.85
C ASN A 138 -40.16 -18.77 13.86
N ASN A 139 -40.26 -18.28 15.10
CA ASN A 139 -41.02 -18.91 16.16
C ASN A 139 -42.53 -19.01 15.88
N ASP A 140 -43.06 -18.22 14.93
CA ASP A 140 -44.44 -18.20 14.51
C ASP A 140 -44.74 -19.12 13.29
N ASN A 141 -43.79 -19.98 12.92
CA ASN A 141 -43.81 -20.83 11.74
C ASN A 141 -43.91 -20.08 10.39
N LYS A 142 -43.40 -18.86 10.33
CA LYS A 142 -43.34 -18.03 9.13
C LYS A 142 -41.89 -17.92 8.59
N LEU A 143 -41.72 -17.86 7.28
CA LEU A 143 -40.43 -17.62 6.60
C LEU A 143 -40.07 -16.12 6.70
N CYS A 144 -39.81 -15.66 7.93
CA CYS A 144 -39.51 -14.28 8.26
C CYS A 144 -38.11 -14.09 8.84
N ASP A 145 -37.33 -15.12 9.01
CA ASP A 145 -35.93 -15.02 9.41
C ASP A 145 -35.02 -15.38 8.23
N ILE A 146 -33.79 -14.85 8.28
CA ILE A 146 -32.77 -15.07 7.27
C ILE A 146 -31.51 -15.47 8.02
N GLU A 147 -30.97 -16.62 7.69
CA GLU A 147 -29.67 -17.09 8.16
C GLU A 147 -28.60 -16.76 7.11
N ALA A 148 -27.57 -16.03 7.49
CA ALA A 148 -26.46 -15.67 6.64
C ALA A 148 -25.15 -16.18 7.25
N VAL A 149 -24.47 -17.09 6.54
CA VAL A 149 -23.20 -17.66 6.94
C VAL A 149 -22.17 -17.37 5.86
N GLY A 150 -20.99 -16.96 6.26
CA GLY A 150 -19.97 -16.67 5.26
C GLY A 150 -18.59 -16.48 5.83
N ARG A 151 -17.68 -16.14 4.91
CA ARG A 151 -16.26 -15.90 5.21
C ARG A 151 -15.78 -14.67 4.47
N ILE A 152 -15.08 -13.81 5.21
CA ILE A 152 -14.42 -12.61 4.70
C ILE A 152 -12.91 -12.86 4.76
N ALA A 153 -12.22 -12.73 3.62
CA ALA A 153 -10.76 -12.71 3.57
C ALA A 153 -10.25 -11.29 3.81
N VAL A 154 -9.32 -11.16 4.75
CA VAL A 154 -8.64 -9.91 5.08
C VAL A 154 -7.20 -10.04 4.62
N SER A 155 -6.88 -9.45 3.49
CA SER A 155 -5.52 -9.34 2.96
C SER A 155 -4.84 -8.15 3.58
N TYR A 156 -3.58 -8.31 4.00
CA TYR A 156 -2.85 -7.21 4.62
C TYR A 156 -1.39 -7.16 4.17
N LYS A 157 -0.85 -5.95 4.21
CA LYS A 157 0.55 -5.64 4.01
C LYS A 157 0.98 -4.65 5.09
N ILE A 158 2.00 -5.01 5.87
CA ILE A 158 2.60 -4.14 6.89
C ILE A 158 3.88 -3.56 6.34
N CYS A 159 4.00 -2.24 6.40
CA CYS A 159 5.13 -1.49 5.87
C CYS A 159 5.75 -0.62 6.95
N SER A 160 7.06 -0.39 6.87
CA SER A 160 7.78 0.61 7.64
C SER A 160 8.57 1.53 6.71
N ILE A 161 8.82 2.75 7.17
CA ILE A 161 9.77 3.66 6.54
C ILE A 161 10.96 3.74 7.46
N GLU A 162 12.08 3.18 7.03
CA GLU A 162 13.29 3.08 7.83
C GLU A 162 14.45 3.80 7.14
N LYS A 163 15.31 4.39 7.94
CA LYS A 163 16.54 5.04 7.48
C LYS A 163 17.64 3.98 7.42
N GLU A 164 18.00 3.60 6.20
CA GLU A 164 19.03 2.59 5.93
C GLU A 164 20.33 3.24 5.52
N SER A 165 21.44 2.67 5.94
CA SER A 165 22.79 3.13 5.64
C SER A 165 23.51 2.10 4.78
N PHE A 166 24.02 2.55 3.63
CA PHE A 166 24.70 1.70 2.65
C PHE A 166 26.16 2.17 2.52
N SER A 167 27.11 1.28 2.71
CA SER A 167 28.53 1.55 2.48
C SER A 167 28.80 1.58 0.98
N VAL A 168 29.07 2.75 0.42
CA VAL A 168 29.14 2.98 -1.03
C VAL A 168 30.56 3.16 -1.55
N ASP A 169 31.51 3.48 -0.67
CA ASP A 169 32.93 3.59 -1.00
C ASP A 169 33.79 3.32 0.23
N SER A 170 35.04 2.90 0.02
CA SER A 170 35.98 2.64 1.10
C SER A 170 37.44 2.76 0.63
N TYR A 171 38.32 3.00 1.57
CA TYR A 171 39.77 2.88 1.38
C TYR A 171 40.46 2.55 2.70
N ILE A 172 41.63 1.92 2.58
CA ILE A 172 42.55 1.69 3.70
C ILE A 172 43.81 2.51 3.41
N PRO A 173 44.21 3.42 4.31
CA PRO A 173 45.43 4.21 4.14
C PRO A 173 46.64 3.32 3.86
N HIS A 174 47.53 3.78 2.98
CA HIS A 174 48.75 3.10 2.59
C HIS A 174 48.62 1.74 1.91
N PHE A 175 47.37 1.31 1.58
CA PHE A 175 47.11 0.07 0.88
C PHE A 175 46.25 0.27 -0.37
N LYS A 176 46.54 -0.51 -1.40
CA LYS A 176 45.63 -0.64 -2.52
C LYS A 176 44.40 -1.47 -2.07
N THR A 177 43.28 -0.82 -1.97
CA THR A 177 42.06 -1.41 -1.45
C THR A 177 41.20 -2.00 -2.60
N ILE A 178 40.72 -3.23 -2.43
CA ILE A 178 39.75 -3.86 -3.29
C ILE A 178 38.47 -4.03 -2.50
N SER A 179 37.37 -3.47 -3.02
CA SER A 179 36.04 -3.62 -2.45
C SER A 179 35.22 -4.61 -3.29
N GLN A 180 34.65 -5.61 -2.63
CA GLN A 180 33.62 -6.44 -3.22
C GLN A 180 32.29 -5.72 -3.07
N THR A 181 31.51 -5.67 -4.16
CA THR A 181 30.22 -4.97 -4.17
C THR A 181 29.09 -5.89 -4.60
N ASP A 182 27.89 -5.60 -4.11
CA ASP A 182 26.63 -6.20 -4.60
C ASP A 182 25.61 -5.08 -4.89
N LYS A 183 24.53 -5.41 -5.60
CA LYS A 183 23.50 -4.46 -5.99
C LYS A 183 22.17 -4.82 -5.35
N LEU A 184 21.50 -3.81 -4.81
CA LEU A 184 20.18 -3.94 -4.19
C LEU A 184 19.23 -2.93 -4.82
N SER A 185 18.08 -3.40 -5.29
CA SER A 185 16.96 -2.53 -5.66
C SER A 185 16.18 -2.16 -4.40
N ILE A 186 16.05 -0.87 -4.13
CA ILE A 186 15.32 -0.34 -2.98
C ILE A 186 14.18 0.57 -3.43
N LYS A 187 13.16 0.66 -2.58
CA LYS A 187 12.04 1.62 -2.69
C LYS A 187 12.40 2.86 -1.87
N SER A 188 13.11 3.81 -2.51
CA SER A 188 13.66 4.99 -1.84
C SER A 188 12.69 6.16 -1.80
N ASN A 189 12.91 7.08 -0.85
CA ASN A 189 12.16 8.32 -0.66
C ASN A 189 10.63 8.11 -0.62
N PRO A 190 10.12 7.20 0.23
CA PRO A 190 8.70 6.90 0.28
C PRO A 190 7.89 8.11 0.78
N ILE A 191 6.75 8.34 0.14
CA ILE A 191 5.74 9.33 0.55
C ILE A 191 4.47 8.56 0.90
N TYR A 192 3.95 8.79 2.10
CA TYR A 192 2.73 8.17 2.59
C TYR A 192 1.53 9.09 2.37
N TYR A 193 0.43 8.52 1.88
CA TYR A 193 -0.86 9.17 1.72
C TYR A 193 -1.94 8.37 2.44
N TYR A 194 -2.79 9.08 3.16
CA TYR A 194 -4.04 8.58 3.68
C TYR A 194 -5.08 9.69 3.56
N ASP A 195 -6.11 9.48 2.75
CA ASP A 195 -7.15 10.49 2.48
C ASP A 195 -8.44 9.81 2.00
N SER A 196 -9.52 10.57 1.96
CA SER A 196 -10.82 10.17 1.45
C SER A 196 -11.18 10.97 0.21
N LYS A 197 -11.85 10.32 -0.76
CA LYS A 197 -12.25 10.96 -2.01
C LYS A 197 -13.62 10.49 -2.47
N SER A 198 -14.40 11.43 -3.03
CA SER A 198 -15.67 11.11 -3.69
C SER A 198 -15.52 11.30 -5.19
N PHE A 199 -16.11 10.38 -5.95
CA PHE A 199 -16.17 10.40 -7.41
C PHE A 199 -17.62 10.43 -7.85
N GLU A 200 -17.92 11.18 -8.90
CA GLU A 200 -19.24 11.23 -9.52
C GLU A 200 -19.15 10.67 -10.93
N LEU A 201 -20.10 9.83 -11.27
CA LEU A 201 -20.24 9.19 -12.56
C LEU A 201 -21.64 9.35 -13.09
N THR A 202 -21.74 9.52 -14.40
CA THR A 202 -23.01 9.45 -15.11
C THR A 202 -23.01 8.19 -15.99
N PHE A 203 -23.99 7.33 -15.79
CA PHE A 203 -24.25 6.17 -16.62
C PHE A 203 -25.44 6.44 -17.55
N GLU A 204 -25.30 6.00 -18.79
CA GLU A 204 -26.40 5.90 -19.72
C GLU A 204 -26.70 4.44 -19.99
N ASN A 205 -27.97 4.06 -19.88
CA ASN A 205 -28.47 2.73 -20.20
C ASN A 205 -29.34 2.78 -21.47
N ASP A 206 -29.20 1.79 -22.33
CA ASP A 206 -29.95 1.69 -23.57
C ASP A 206 -31.46 1.43 -23.32
N LYS A 207 -31.81 0.90 -22.14
CA LYS A 207 -33.17 0.67 -21.71
C LYS A 207 -33.61 1.69 -20.68
N SER A 208 -34.90 2.06 -20.73
CA SER A 208 -35.49 2.92 -19.71
C SER A 208 -35.46 2.26 -18.33
N ILE A 209 -34.99 3.03 -17.33
CA ILE A 209 -34.95 2.64 -15.92
C ILE A 209 -36.05 3.41 -15.21
N VAL A 210 -37.05 2.70 -14.70
CA VAL A 210 -38.13 3.30 -13.92
C VAL A 210 -37.74 3.39 -12.45
N GLU A 211 -37.16 2.32 -11.92
CA GLU A 211 -36.78 2.22 -10.53
C GLU A 211 -35.53 1.36 -10.40
N ILE A 212 -34.52 1.78 -9.59
CA ILE A 212 -33.40 0.94 -9.18
C ILE A 212 -33.84 0.17 -7.94
N VAL A 213 -33.97 -1.13 -8.06
CA VAL A 213 -34.29 -2.02 -6.96
C VAL A 213 -33.07 -2.19 -6.09
N ASP A 214 -31.90 -2.36 -6.71
CA ASP A 214 -30.64 -2.55 -5.99
C ASP A 214 -29.43 -2.08 -6.81
N LEU A 215 -28.45 -1.52 -6.11
CA LEU A 215 -27.14 -1.16 -6.63
C LEU A 215 -26.07 -1.74 -5.72
N ASN A 216 -25.09 -2.39 -6.33
CA ASN A 216 -23.87 -2.84 -5.65
C ASN A 216 -22.64 -2.30 -6.38
N ALA A 217 -21.66 -1.83 -5.59
CA ALA A 217 -20.36 -1.40 -6.07
C ALA A 217 -19.25 -2.24 -5.39
N GLN A 218 -18.34 -2.79 -6.17
CA GLN A 218 -17.25 -3.63 -5.66
C GLN A 218 -15.92 -3.21 -6.25
N ILE A 219 -14.91 -3.00 -5.41
CA ILE A 219 -13.53 -2.76 -5.86
C ILE A 219 -12.94 -4.07 -6.38
N LEU A 220 -12.57 -4.09 -7.66
CA LEU A 220 -11.96 -5.24 -8.32
C LEU A 220 -10.44 -5.21 -8.20
N LYS A 221 -9.83 -4.05 -8.49
CA LYS A 221 -8.39 -3.90 -8.60
C LYS A 221 -7.96 -2.50 -8.21
N VAL A 222 -6.83 -2.43 -7.52
CA VAL A 222 -6.16 -1.17 -7.16
C VAL A 222 -4.72 -1.26 -7.62
N ASN A 223 -4.22 -0.23 -8.29
CA ASN A 223 -2.80 -0.10 -8.63
C ASN A 223 -2.39 1.36 -8.66
N VAL A 224 -1.08 1.60 -8.51
CA VAL A 224 -0.48 2.94 -8.66
C VAL A 224 0.53 2.88 -9.78
N VAL A 225 0.36 3.76 -10.77
CA VAL A 225 1.25 3.88 -11.94
C VAL A 225 1.52 5.36 -12.17
N SER A 226 2.80 5.75 -12.30
CA SER A 226 3.22 7.15 -12.51
C SER A 226 2.50 8.13 -11.58
N SER A 227 2.53 7.82 -10.28
CA SER A 227 1.86 8.60 -9.21
C SER A 227 0.35 8.75 -9.35
N THR A 228 -0.29 7.92 -10.15
CA THR A 228 -1.74 7.89 -10.32
C THR A 228 -2.30 6.62 -9.70
N LEU A 229 -3.17 6.79 -8.71
CA LEU A 229 -3.97 5.71 -8.13
C LEU A 229 -5.11 5.38 -9.09
N ASN A 230 -5.15 4.14 -9.58
CA ASN A 230 -6.23 3.64 -10.40
C ASN A 230 -7.02 2.59 -9.62
N CYS A 231 -8.33 2.77 -9.56
CA CYS A 231 -9.27 1.90 -8.88
C CYS A 231 -10.31 1.41 -9.89
N ALA A 232 -10.31 0.11 -10.19
CA ALA A 232 -11.34 -0.51 -11.00
C ALA A 232 -12.51 -0.93 -10.10
N VAL A 233 -13.70 -0.44 -10.40
CA VAL A 233 -14.92 -0.69 -9.65
C VAL A 233 -15.93 -1.38 -10.54
N LEU A 234 -16.49 -2.49 -10.08
CA LEU A 234 -17.59 -3.19 -10.72
C LEU A 234 -18.89 -2.69 -10.11
N LEU A 235 -19.78 -2.23 -10.97
CA LEU A 235 -21.11 -1.74 -10.62
C LEU A 235 -22.15 -2.71 -11.14
N ARG A 236 -23.10 -3.10 -10.28
CA ARG A 236 -24.21 -4.01 -10.61
C ARG A 236 -25.51 -3.36 -10.22
N PHE A 237 -26.45 -3.34 -11.16
CA PHE A 237 -27.78 -2.75 -10.96
C PHE A 237 -28.86 -3.80 -11.20
N PHE A 238 -29.80 -3.89 -10.27
CA PHE A 238 -31.10 -4.48 -10.48
C PHE A 238 -32.12 -3.35 -10.60
N TYR A 239 -32.85 -3.29 -11.69
CA TYR A 239 -33.78 -2.22 -11.96
C TYR A 239 -35.08 -2.75 -12.61
N LEU A 240 -36.15 -1.99 -12.48
CA LEU A 240 -37.41 -2.21 -13.19
C LEU A 240 -37.44 -1.36 -14.45
N ASP A 241 -37.81 -1.97 -15.58
CA ASP A 241 -38.07 -1.30 -16.84
C ASP A 241 -39.51 -0.76 -16.90
N GLU A 242 -39.90 -0.12 -18.02
CA GLU A 242 -41.27 0.39 -18.26
C GLU A 242 -42.34 -0.69 -18.22
N GLY A 243 -42.02 -1.93 -18.49
CA GLY A 243 -42.89 -3.10 -18.37
C GLY A 243 -42.94 -3.68 -16.95
N SER A 244 -42.34 -3.03 -15.96
CA SER A 244 -42.15 -3.54 -14.57
C SER A 244 -41.42 -4.89 -14.54
N GLN A 245 -40.60 -5.18 -15.55
CA GLN A 245 -39.75 -6.35 -15.58
C GLN A 245 -38.42 -6.06 -14.83
N LEU A 246 -38.02 -7.02 -13.96
CA LEU A 246 -36.73 -6.94 -13.29
C LEU A 246 -35.61 -7.22 -14.29
N CYS A 247 -34.72 -6.24 -14.46
CA CYS A 247 -33.57 -6.27 -15.34
C CYS A 247 -32.27 -6.20 -14.53
N TYR A 248 -31.20 -6.71 -15.12
CA TYR A 248 -29.85 -6.67 -14.56
C TYR A 248 -28.90 -5.98 -15.54
N TYR A 249 -28.02 -5.15 -15.00
CA TYR A 249 -26.95 -4.49 -15.75
C TYR A 249 -25.66 -4.46 -14.92
N GLU A 250 -24.55 -4.65 -15.59
CA GLU A 250 -23.24 -4.68 -14.95
C GLU A 250 -22.23 -3.86 -15.78
N LYS A 251 -21.38 -3.08 -15.11
CA LYS A 251 -20.36 -2.27 -15.76
C LYS A 251 -19.12 -2.14 -14.90
N GLU A 252 -17.95 -2.28 -15.52
CA GLU A 252 -16.67 -1.97 -14.91
C GLU A 252 -16.25 -0.54 -15.28
N GLU A 253 -15.86 0.25 -14.27
CA GLU A 253 -15.35 1.60 -14.43
C GLU A 253 -14.01 1.78 -13.71
N ILE A 254 -13.12 2.60 -14.29
CA ILE A 254 -11.82 2.89 -13.72
C ILE A 254 -11.79 4.34 -13.25
N TYR A 255 -11.53 4.52 -11.96
CA TYR A 255 -11.30 5.82 -11.34
C TYR A 255 -9.81 6.07 -11.21
N SER A 256 -9.38 7.26 -11.61
CA SER A 256 -7.98 7.66 -11.54
C SER A 256 -7.84 8.91 -10.67
N LEU A 257 -6.93 8.85 -9.71
CA LEU A 257 -6.59 9.95 -8.82
C LEU A 257 -5.09 10.20 -8.88
N LYS A 258 -4.71 11.39 -9.32
CA LYS A 258 -3.32 11.82 -9.29
C LYS A 258 -2.91 12.18 -7.88
N LEU A 259 -1.88 11.50 -7.35
CA LEU A 259 -1.40 11.67 -5.98
C LEU A 259 -0.21 12.65 -5.91
N ASN A 260 0.63 12.70 -6.96
CA ASN A 260 1.81 13.54 -7.01
C ASN A 260 2.11 13.98 -8.45
N ASP A 261 2.78 15.13 -8.63
CA ASP A 261 3.21 15.63 -9.94
C ASP A 261 4.49 14.96 -10.44
N ILE A 262 5.35 14.49 -9.52
CA ILE A 262 6.55 13.73 -9.85
C ILE A 262 6.13 12.27 -10.09
N GLU A 263 6.57 11.70 -11.21
CA GLU A 263 6.30 10.30 -11.52
C GLU A 263 7.03 9.36 -10.57
N MET A 264 6.27 8.55 -9.86
CA MET A 264 6.75 7.57 -8.90
C MET A 264 5.94 6.28 -9.03
N ASN A 265 6.55 5.15 -8.69
CA ASN A 265 5.84 3.91 -8.49
C ASN A 265 5.14 3.91 -7.12
N GLY A 266 4.20 3.00 -6.92
CA GLY A 266 3.52 2.97 -5.63
C GLY A 266 2.74 1.71 -5.36
N GLU A 267 2.30 1.63 -4.11
CA GLU A 267 1.41 0.58 -3.59
C GLU A 267 0.25 1.24 -2.87
N ALA A 268 -0.96 0.74 -3.09
CA ALA A 268 -2.14 1.30 -2.44
C ALA A 268 -3.16 0.23 -2.06
N GLY A 269 -3.96 0.57 -1.06
CA GLY A 269 -5.22 -0.07 -0.73
C GLY A 269 -6.34 0.96 -0.76
N VAL A 270 -7.50 0.54 -1.19
CA VAL A 270 -8.70 1.36 -1.27
C VAL A 270 -9.83 0.64 -0.56
N ASN A 271 -10.57 1.38 0.24
CA ASN A 271 -11.73 0.90 0.97
C ASN A 271 -12.95 1.70 0.50
N LEU A 272 -14.01 1.00 0.08
CA LEU A 272 -15.27 1.63 -0.31
C LEU A 272 -16.04 1.99 0.96
N LEU A 273 -16.30 3.28 1.16
CA LEU A 273 -17.01 3.78 2.34
C LEU A 273 -18.52 3.73 2.14
N ASN A 274 -18.98 4.34 1.07
CA ASN A 274 -20.37 4.35 0.68
C ASN A 274 -20.52 4.67 -0.80
N TYR A 275 -21.74 4.44 -1.29
CA TYR A 275 -22.18 4.89 -2.61
C TYR A 275 -23.66 5.23 -2.56
N ASP A 276 -24.06 6.21 -3.36
CA ASP A 276 -25.45 6.61 -3.58
C ASP A 276 -25.68 6.91 -5.06
N PHE A 277 -26.95 7.00 -5.47
CA PHE A 277 -27.31 7.25 -6.84
C PHE A 277 -28.55 8.13 -6.95
N VAL A 278 -28.62 8.86 -8.06
CA VAL A 278 -29.80 9.64 -8.46
C VAL A 278 -30.14 9.31 -9.90
N ILE A 279 -31.41 8.98 -10.17
CA ILE A 279 -31.93 8.82 -11.53
C ILE A 279 -32.29 10.21 -12.04
N ASN A 280 -31.55 10.71 -13.05
CA ASN A 280 -31.82 12.03 -13.63
C ASN A 280 -32.92 12.01 -14.68
N ASN A 281 -33.00 10.93 -15.45
CA ASN A 281 -34.07 10.62 -16.38
C ASN A 281 -34.12 9.10 -16.60
N THR A 282 -35.05 8.63 -17.42
CA THR A 282 -35.27 7.17 -17.62
C THR A 282 -34.10 6.39 -18.18
N SER A 283 -33.01 7.08 -18.60
CA SER A 283 -31.83 6.42 -19.16
C SER A 283 -30.51 6.83 -18.49
N LYS A 284 -30.51 7.82 -17.58
CA LYS A 284 -29.29 8.36 -16.95
C LYS A 284 -29.32 8.23 -15.45
N ILE A 285 -28.26 7.62 -14.92
CA ILE A 285 -28.04 7.45 -13.47
C ILE A 285 -26.77 8.22 -13.13
N ASN A 286 -26.85 9.12 -12.16
CA ASN A 286 -25.67 9.67 -11.51
C ASN A 286 -25.34 8.87 -10.26
N LEU A 287 -24.16 8.31 -10.23
CA LEU A 287 -23.61 7.58 -9.10
C LEU A 287 -22.54 8.42 -8.42
N ARG A 288 -22.56 8.45 -7.11
CA ARG A 288 -21.49 8.98 -6.28
C ARG A 288 -20.87 7.87 -5.46
N LEU A 289 -19.56 7.71 -5.57
CA LEU A 289 -18.77 6.76 -4.79
C LEU A 289 -17.85 7.52 -3.84
N SER A 290 -17.80 7.09 -2.59
CA SER A 290 -16.86 7.60 -1.61
C SER A 290 -15.92 6.49 -1.17
N ILE A 291 -14.63 6.77 -1.28
CA ILE A 291 -13.56 5.84 -0.87
C ILE A 291 -12.63 6.50 0.12
N ASP A 292 -12.00 5.73 0.97
CA ASP A 292 -10.72 6.07 1.57
C ASP A 292 -9.59 5.26 0.94
N TYR A 293 -8.39 5.79 0.98
CA TYR A 293 -7.24 5.10 0.44
C TYR A 293 -5.99 5.32 1.30
N THR A 294 -5.16 4.28 1.30
CA THR A 294 -3.80 4.32 1.85
C THR A 294 -2.85 4.07 0.68
N ALA A 295 -1.89 4.95 0.46
CA ALA A 295 -0.92 4.77 -0.63
C ALA A 295 0.50 5.12 -0.18
N PHE A 296 1.48 4.41 -0.76
CA PHE A 296 2.90 4.73 -0.70
C PHE A 296 3.37 4.99 -2.12
N LEU A 297 3.96 6.16 -2.35
CA LEU A 297 4.74 6.45 -3.56
C LEU A 297 6.22 6.32 -3.22
N TYR A 298 7.02 5.79 -4.14
CA TYR A 298 8.46 5.61 -3.96
C TYR A 298 9.18 5.64 -5.31
N GLN A 299 10.49 5.90 -5.24
CA GLN A 299 11.40 5.77 -6.36
C GLN A 299 12.09 4.41 -6.27
N GLU A 300 12.13 3.66 -7.38
CA GLU A 300 12.98 2.47 -7.45
C GLU A 300 14.40 2.90 -7.78
N GLU A 301 15.33 2.61 -6.89
CA GLU A 301 16.75 2.95 -7.00
C GLU A 301 17.59 1.69 -6.82
N ASN A 302 18.56 1.49 -7.72
CA ASN A 302 19.57 0.46 -7.53
C ASN A 302 20.79 1.06 -6.81
N ILE A 303 21.06 0.57 -5.61
CA ILE A 303 22.22 0.93 -4.83
C ILE A 303 23.27 -0.17 -4.96
N GLU A 304 24.49 0.21 -5.35
CA GLU A 304 25.67 -0.62 -5.23
C GLU A 304 26.28 -0.38 -3.86
N TYR A 305 26.52 -1.44 -3.10
CA TYR A 305 27.03 -1.36 -1.74
C TYR A 305 28.17 -2.38 -1.52
N ILE A 306 29.07 -2.06 -0.58
CA ILE A 306 30.24 -2.87 -0.27
C ILE A 306 29.83 -4.00 0.67
N THR A 307 30.24 -5.22 0.32
CA THR A 307 30.03 -6.44 1.11
C THR A 307 31.30 -6.86 1.84
N ASP A 308 32.47 -6.59 1.23
CA ASP A 308 33.78 -6.95 1.80
C ASP A 308 34.88 -6.04 1.27
N ILE A 309 35.96 -5.93 2.05
CA ILE A 309 37.16 -5.14 1.72
C ILE A 309 38.39 -6.01 1.90
N SER A 310 39.26 -6.00 0.94
CA SER A 310 40.60 -6.62 0.99
C SER A 310 41.68 -5.66 0.54
N THR A 311 42.91 -5.93 0.92
CA THR A 311 44.11 -5.19 0.51
C THR A 311 44.94 -6.04 -0.43
N GLU A 312 45.54 -5.43 -1.48
CA GLU A 312 46.52 -6.10 -2.33
C GLU A 312 47.95 -5.74 -1.89
N GLU A 313 48.43 -4.59 -2.31
CA GLU A 313 49.80 -4.16 -2.14
C GLU A 313 49.85 -2.94 -1.24
N MET A 314 50.94 -2.85 -0.45
CA MET A 314 51.24 -1.64 0.29
C MET A 314 51.72 -0.58 -0.68
N LEU A 315 51.18 0.61 -0.61
CA LEU A 315 51.63 1.76 -1.40
C LEU A 315 52.98 2.25 -0.88
N ASP A 316 53.86 2.65 -1.79
CA ASP A 316 55.16 3.19 -1.41
C ASP A 316 55.01 4.64 -0.89
N ASP A 317 54.99 4.79 0.43
CA ASP A 317 54.82 6.08 1.13
C ASP A 317 56.12 6.69 1.59
N SER A 318 57.26 6.22 1.13
CA SER A 318 58.60 6.66 1.57
C SER A 318 58.84 8.17 1.44
N ASN A 319 57.99 8.89 0.70
CA ASN A 319 58.09 10.34 0.45
C ASN A 319 56.80 11.10 0.77
N THR A 320 55.88 10.55 1.56
CA THR A 320 54.61 11.24 1.89
C THR A 320 54.90 12.43 2.83
N PRO A 321 54.59 13.68 2.43
CA PRO A 321 54.83 14.83 3.30
C PRO A 321 53.82 14.83 4.46
N GLN A 322 54.24 15.28 5.64
CA GLN A 322 53.37 15.41 6.81
C GLN A 322 52.20 16.39 6.59
N LEU A 323 52.38 17.34 5.65
CA LEU A 323 51.36 18.32 5.31
C LEU A 323 51.47 18.68 3.83
N THR A 324 50.37 18.64 3.12
CA THR A 324 50.27 19.02 1.69
C THR A 324 49.34 20.20 1.50
N LEU A 325 49.76 21.16 0.65
CA LEU A 325 48.88 22.22 0.16
C LEU A 325 48.22 21.76 -1.10
N TYR A 326 46.90 21.59 -1.02
CA TYR A 326 46.07 21.11 -2.14
C TYR A 326 45.16 22.21 -2.69
N PHE A 327 45.17 22.43 -4.00
CA PHE A 327 44.33 23.40 -4.66
C PHE A 327 42.97 22.76 -5.08
N ALA A 328 42.06 22.79 -4.15
CA ALA A 328 40.72 22.17 -4.36
C ALA A 328 39.88 22.96 -5.33
N LYS A 329 39.12 22.24 -6.17
CA LYS A 329 38.17 22.78 -7.14
C LYS A 329 36.77 22.86 -6.54
N LYS A 330 35.96 23.74 -7.10
CA LYS A 330 34.53 23.77 -6.76
C LYS A 330 33.85 22.42 -7.04
N ASN A 331 33.00 21.96 -6.14
CA ASN A 331 32.28 20.71 -6.16
C ASN A 331 33.14 19.43 -6.00
N GLU A 332 34.41 19.60 -5.61
CA GLU A 332 35.27 18.46 -5.27
C GLU A 332 34.91 17.91 -3.88
N SER A 333 34.92 16.59 -3.74
CA SER A 333 34.61 15.93 -2.46
C SER A 333 35.85 15.86 -1.58
N VAL A 334 35.70 16.25 -0.32
CA VAL A 334 36.78 16.08 0.70
C VAL A 334 37.11 14.61 0.88
N TRP A 335 36.14 13.71 0.75
CA TRP A 335 36.35 12.27 0.75
C TRP A 335 37.31 11.81 -0.35
N ASP A 336 37.11 12.29 -1.59
CA ASP A 336 37.95 11.89 -2.73
C ASP A 336 39.40 12.46 -2.58
N ILE A 337 39.52 13.66 -2.03
CA ILE A 337 40.81 14.25 -1.67
C ILE A 337 41.49 13.38 -0.60
N ALA A 338 40.80 13.07 0.49
CA ALA A 338 41.31 12.25 1.56
C ALA A 338 41.81 10.88 1.09
N LYS A 339 40.99 10.23 0.24
CA LYS A 339 41.27 8.93 -0.39
C LYS A 339 42.58 9.01 -1.23
N SER A 340 42.76 10.09 -2.00
CA SER A 340 43.91 10.27 -2.87
C SER A 340 45.23 10.54 -2.09
N PHE A 341 45.13 11.09 -0.89
CA PHE A 341 46.26 11.37 -0.01
C PHE A 341 46.39 10.36 1.14
N SER A 342 45.61 9.26 1.13
CA SER A 342 45.66 8.22 2.18
C SER A 342 45.49 8.79 3.61
N THR A 343 44.64 9.80 3.79
CA THR A 343 44.39 10.48 5.06
C THR A 343 42.90 10.43 5.45
N ASP A 344 42.58 10.87 6.68
CA ASP A 344 41.17 10.94 7.13
C ASP A 344 40.49 12.23 6.60
N SER A 345 39.33 12.09 6.00
CA SER A 345 38.51 13.23 5.56
C SER A 345 38.14 14.19 6.70
N LYS A 346 38.00 13.67 7.93
CA LYS A 346 37.74 14.50 9.12
C LYS A 346 38.90 15.39 9.47
N LEU A 347 40.13 14.88 9.34
CA LEU A 347 41.33 15.71 9.57
C LEU A 347 41.39 16.87 8.59
N ILE A 348 41.03 16.67 7.32
CA ILE A 348 40.98 17.75 6.33
C ILE A 348 39.88 18.75 6.69
N ILE A 349 38.70 18.27 7.11
CA ILE A 349 37.56 19.12 7.50
C ILE A 349 37.95 20.00 8.69
N ASP A 350 38.49 19.40 9.74
CA ASP A 350 38.86 20.07 10.99
C ASP A 350 39.99 21.09 10.78
N GLU A 351 41.07 20.72 10.05
CA GLU A 351 42.21 21.57 9.81
C GLU A 351 41.89 22.81 8.94
N ASN A 352 40.88 22.67 8.07
CA ASN A 352 40.46 23.74 7.15
C ASN A 352 39.16 24.43 7.55
N GLU A 353 38.63 24.13 8.74
CA GLU A 353 37.36 24.66 9.26
C GLU A 353 36.21 24.55 8.22
N LEU A 354 36.09 23.37 7.53
CA LEU A 354 35.09 23.15 6.54
C LEU A 354 33.72 22.82 7.20
N THR A 355 32.67 23.39 6.68
CA THR A 355 31.27 23.11 7.13
C THR A 355 30.57 22.04 6.31
N SER A 356 31.20 21.55 5.24
CA SER A 356 30.67 20.57 4.30
C SER A 356 31.79 19.69 3.78
N ASP A 357 31.46 18.46 3.40
CA ASP A 357 32.36 17.51 2.72
C ASP A 357 32.45 17.76 1.20
N ILE A 358 31.74 18.77 0.68
CA ILE A 358 31.83 19.25 -0.70
C ILE A 358 32.40 20.67 -0.70
N ILE A 359 33.44 20.91 -1.50
CA ILE A 359 34.06 22.22 -1.65
C ILE A 359 33.14 23.16 -2.44
N ASP A 360 32.71 24.23 -1.81
CA ASP A 360 31.78 25.22 -2.39
C ASP A 360 32.44 26.19 -3.38
N THR A 361 33.71 26.55 -3.13
CA THR A 361 34.51 27.49 -3.94
C THR A 361 35.94 26.99 -4.09
N ARG A 362 36.64 27.43 -5.12
CA ARG A 362 38.09 27.16 -5.25
C ARG A 362 38.83 27.69 -4.04
N ARG A 363 39.59 26.85 -3.37
CA ARG A 363 40.41 27.24 -2.21
C ARG A 363 41.62 26.31 -2.06
N VAL A 364 42.60 26.79 -1.29
CA VAL A 364 43.71 25.96 -0.87
C VAL A 364 43.35 25.24 0.42
N LEU A 365 43.62 23.98 0.47
CA LEU A 365 43.41 23.13 1.64
C LEU A 365 44.74 22.66 2.19
N LEU A 366 44.79 22.60 3.50
CA LEU A 366 45.84 21.88 4.23
C LEU A 366 45.42 20.42 4.34
N VAL A 367 46.19 19.53 3.76
CA VAL A 367 45.94 18.08 3.80
C VAL A 367 46.99 17.41 4.68
N PRO A 368 46.61 17.00 5.91
CA PRO A 368 47.54 16.29 6.80
C PRO A 368 47.87 14.91 6.25
N GLY A 369 49.14 14.50 6.32
CA GLY A 369 49.56 13.11 6.13
C GLY A 369 49.24 12.28 7.39
N MET A 370 48.95 10.99 7.21
CA MET A 370 48.80 10.03 8.31
C MET A 370 50.07 9.23 8.52
#